data_5070b67ca46d3f73f6030b0821c4d510
#
_entry.id   5070b67ca46d3f73f6030b0821c4d510
#
_cell.length_a   1.000
_cell.length_b   1.000
_cell.length_c   1.000
_cell.angle_alpha   90.00
_cell.angle_beta   90.00
_cell.angle_gamma   90.00
#
_symmetry.space_group_name_H-M   'P 1'
#
loop_
_entity.id
_entity.type
_entity.pdbx_description
1 polymer ?
#
loop_
_entity_poly.entity_id
_entity_poly.type
_entity_poly.pdbx_seq_one_letter_code
_entity_poly.pdbx_strand_id
1 'polypeptide(L)'
;MGRARPAFADSDTGHFDARKRDMRNIRLTIAYDGSNYVGWQIQPNGPTVQVAVEKAIKRLTGEEASVLSAGRTDSGVHALGQVASFQTESAIPIDGFRKALNKFLPDDVIVRDAEEVPLDFHATFSAVQKRYRYVIHNCRTHNPFLRNYVWHFHQDIDSVAMHEAAQELVGKHDFRSFESHWPNKSSSVRTVKEVTVRRQNFCPLWLGDAGQQPSDENAGEFIWLEIVADGFLYNMVRA
;
A
#
# COMPACT_ATOMS: atom_id res chain seq x y z
N MET A 1 -5.10 -56.75 64.04
CA MET A 1 -5.98 -56.51 62.86
C MET A 1 -5.74 -55.11 62.37
N GLY A 2 -4.80 -54.96 61.44
CA GLY A 2 -4.47 -53.69 60.81
C GLY A 2 -5.00 -53.64 59.37
N ARG A 3 -5.84 -52.66 59.07
CA ARG A 3 -6.34 -52.42 57.70
C ARG A 3 -5.37 -51.54 56.97
N ALA A 4 -4.84 -52.04 55.87
CA ALA A 4 -4.04 -51.29 54.88
C ALA A 4 -4.93 -50.29 54.15
N ARG A 5 -4.44 -49.04 53.99
CA ARG A 5 -5.00 -48.02 53.12
C ARG A 5 -4.54 -48.23 51.66
N PRO A 6 -5.39 -48.05 50.64
CA PRO A 6 -4.94 -48.13 49.26
C PRO A 6 -4.18 -46.87 48.88
N ALA A 7 -3.11 -47.07 48.11
CA ALA A 7 -2.28 -46.01 47.51
C ALA A 7 -3.13 -45.28 46.41
N PHE A 8 -3.15 -43.95 46.49
CA PHE A 8 -3.66 -43.10 45.42
C PHE A 8 -2.67 -43.14 44.26
N ALA A 9 -3.16 -43.52 43.08
CA ALA A 9 -2.42 -43.47 41.84
C ALA A 9 -2.17 -42.00 41.49
N ASP A 10 -0.92 -41.70 41.05
CA ASP A 10 -0.48 -40.42 40.51
C ASP A 10 -1.34 -40.06 39.27
N SER A 11 -1.98 -38.92 39.36
CA SER A 11 -2.67 -38.30 38.23
C SER A 11 -1.64 -37.89 37.19
N ASP A 12 -1.74 -38.51 36.06
CA ASP A 12 -1.12 -38.18 34.78
C ASP A 12 -1.25 -36.67 34.52
N THR A 13 -0.20 -35.91 34.80
CA THR A 13 -0.11 -34.51 34.39
C THR A 13 0.12 -34.52 32.90
N GLY A 14 -1.01 -34.45 32.15
CA GLY A 14 -0.98 -34.26 30.70
C GLY A 14 -0.02 -33.12 30.38
N HIS A 15 1.10 -33.48 29.78
CA HIS A 15 2.00 -32.57 29.12
C HIS A 15 1.18 -31.85 28.05
N PHE A 16 0.89 -30.57 28.29
CA PHE A 16 0.44 -29.66 27.26
C PHE A 16 1.57 -29.57 26.25
N ASP A 17 1.50 -30.39 25.20
CA ASP A 17 2.36 -30.31 24.05
C ASP A 17 2.16 -28.90 23.45
N ALA A 18 3.09 -28.01 23.74
CA ALA A 18 3.17 -26.70 23.11
C ALA A 18 3.49 -26.96 21.63
N ARG A 19 2.43 -27.22 20.83
CA ARG A 19 2.53 -27.40 19.41
C ARG A 19 3.38 -26.26 18.87
N LYS A 20 4.55 -26.61 18.33
CA LYS A 20 5.41 -25.73 17.57
C LYS A 20 4.53 -25.12 16.49
N ARG A 21 4.13 -23.86 16.66
CA ARG A 21 3.28 -23.17 15.68
C ARG A 21 4.14 -22.95 14.45
N ASP A 22 3.66 -23.42 13.30
CA ASP A 22 4.39 -23.24 12.05
C ASP A 22 4.38 -21.76 11.66
N MET A 23 5.53 -21.24 11.29
CA MET A 23 5.67 -19.88 10.77
C MET A 23 4.88 -19.75 9.47
N ARG A 24 4.10 -18.72 9.37
CA ARG A 24 3.29 -18.37 8.19
C ARG A 24 3.73 -17.01 7.66
N ASN A 25 3.59 -16.78 6.38
CA ASN A 25 3.82 -15.49 5.74
C ASN A 25 2.51 -14.96 5.17
N ILE A 26 2.09 -13.79 5.63
CA ILE A 26 0.81 -13.20 5.26
C ILE A 26 1.05 -12.00 4.35
N ARG A 27 0.43 -12.01 3.17
CA ARG A 27 0.36 -10.87 2.26
C ARG A 27 -0.92 -10.08 2.55
N LEU A 28 -0.79 -8.78 2.67
CA LEU A 28 -1.89 -7.83 2.83
C LEU A 28 -1.97 -6.91 1.62
N THR A 29 -3.18 -6.61 1.17
CA THR A 29 -3.47 -5.50 0.27
C THR A 29 -4.15 -4.40 1.09
N ILE A 30 -3.49 -3.23 1.20
CA ILE A 30 -3.86 -2.16 2.11
C ILE A 30 -4.22 -0.91 1.32
N ALA A 31 -5.36 -0.28 1.65
CA ALA A 31 -5.66 1.08 1.20
C ALA A 31 -5.57 2.04 2.38
N TYR A 32 -5.12 3.27 2.12
CA TYR A 32 -5.03 4.30 3.15
C TYR A 32 -5.12 5.72 2.59
N ASP A 33 -5.72 6.60 3.38
CA ASP A 33 -5.59 8.04 3.23
C ASP A 33 -4.29 8.49 3.92
N GLY A 34 -3.33 8.95 3.12
CA GLY A 34 -2.00 9.34 3.62
C GLY A 34 -1.96 10.73 4.24
N SER A 35 -3.07 11.51 4.25
CA SER A 35 -3.09 12.92 4.66
C SER A 35 -2.53 13.15 6.07
N ASN A 36 -2.74 12.19 6.99
CA ASN A 36 -2.33 12.27 8.38
C ASN A 36 -0.99 11.58 8.67
N TYR A 37 -0.30 11.08 7.64
CA TYR A 37 0.93 10.29 7.78
C TYR A 37 2.12 10.99 7.14
N VAL A 38 3.28 10.90 7.81
CA VAL A 38 4.55 11.36 7.26
C VAL A 38 5.15 10.37 6.24
N GLY A 39 4.34 9.40 5.80
CA GLY A 39 4.63 8.38 4.80
C GLY A 39 4.41 6.97 5.33
N TRP A 40 4.82 6.00 4.52
CA TRP A 40 4.71 4.58 4.89
C TRP A 40 5.68 4.20 6.00
N GLN A 41 6.99 4.46 5.79
CA GLN A 41 8.05 3.91 6.63
C GLN A 41 8.15 4.58 7.98
N ILE A 42 8.45 3.79 9.01
CA ILE A 42 8.74 4.25 10.38
C ILE A 42 9.82 5.32 10.36
N GLN A 43 9.51 6.46 10.98
CA GLN A 43 10.43 7.59 11.15
C GLN A 43 10.02 8.41 12.40
N PRO A 44 10.96 9.15 13.02
CA PRO A 44 10.72 9.79 14.31
C PRO A 44 9.83 11.04 14.27
N ASN A 45 9.60 11.61 13.09
CA ASN A 45 9.00 12.92 12.91
C ASN A 45 7.46 12.92 12.78
N GLY A 46 6.80 11.77 12.96
CA GLY A 46 5.33 11.71 12.95
C GLY A 46 4.75 10.31 12.77
N PRO A 47 3.42 10.22 12.70
CA PRO A 47 2.73 8.95 12.49
C PRO A 47 3.02 8.38 11.10
N THR A 48 3.13 7.05 11.01
CA THR A 48 3.39 6.34 9.76
C THR A 48 2.39 5.19 9.59
N VAL A 49 2.08 4.85 8.34
CA VAL A 49 1.14 3.76 8.03
C VAL A 49 1.69 2.42 8.53
N GLN A 50 3.00 2.18 8.39
CA GLN A 50 3.64 0.95 8.88
C GLN A 50 3.42 0.75 10.38
N VAL A 51 3.61 1.78 11.21
CA VAL A 51 3.37 1.71 12.66
C VAL A 51 1.91 1.40 12.97
N ALA A 52 0.97 1.99 12.22
CA ALA A 52 -0.46 1.72 12.42
C ALA A 52 -0.78 0.23 12.15
N VAL A 53 -0.24 -0.32 11.06
CA VAL A 53 -0.44 -1.73 10.68
C VAL A 53 0.24 -2.67 11.67
N GLU A 54 1.49 -2.42 12.07
CA GLU A 54 2.23 -3.24 13.05
C GLU A 54 1.54 -3.25 14.43
N LYS A 55 1.02 -2.11 14.89
CA LYS A 55 0.21 -2.03 16.10
C LYS A 55 -1.08 -2.85 16.02
N ALA A 56 -1.75 -2.83 14.87
CA ALA A 56 -2.96 -3.62 14.67
C ALA A 56 -2.65 -5.12 14.69
N ILE A 57 -1.55 -5.55 14.04
CA ILE A 57 -1.09 -6.94 14.06
C ILE A 57 -0.77 -7.36 15.50
N LYS A 58 0.00 -6.57 16.25
CA LYS A 58 0.33 -6.86 17.66
C LYS A 58 -0.91 -6.98 18.53
N ARG A 59 -1.91 -6.10 18.35
CA ARG A 59 -3.18 -6.18 19.11
C ARG A 59 -3.98 -7.44 18.75
N LEU A 60 -3.89 -7.90 17.51
CA LEU A 60 -4.61 -9.08 17.05
C LEU A 60 -3.93 -10.38 17.45
N THR A 61 -2.62 -10.49 17.28
CA THR A 61 -1.86 -11.76 17.41
C THR A 61 -1.09 -11.86 18.72
N GLY A 62 -0.81 -10.73 19.37
CA GLY A 62 0.12 -10.64 20.50
C GLY A 62 1.59 -10.58 20.08
N GLU A 63 1.91 -10.69 18.79
CA GLU A 63 3.27 -10.78 18.26
C GLU A 63 3.77 -9.41 17.79
N GLU A 64 5.08 -9.15 17.98
CA GLU A 64 5.77 -8.04 17.31
C GLU A 64 6.12 -8.48 15.88
N ALA A 65 5.47 -7.88 14.90
CA ALA A 65 5.71 -8.19 13.49
C ALA A 65 6.41 -7.01 12.80
N SER A 66 7.37 -7.31 11.94
CA SER A 66 7.96 -6.34 11.01
C SER A 66 7.24 -6.43 9.68
N VAL A 67 6.61 -5.34 9.24
CA VAL A 67 5.83 -5.29 8.02
C VAL A 67 6.68 -4.75 6.87
N LEU A 68 6.87 -5.59 5.84
CA LEU A 68 7.59 -5.24 4.61
C LEU A 68 6.61 -4.77 3.55
N SER A 69 6.89 -3.67 2.84
CA SER A 69 6.03 -3.16 1.78
C SER A 69 6.62 -3.31 0.39
N ALA A 70 5.78 -3.40 -0.62
CA ALA A 70 6.18 -3.40 -2.03
C ALA A 70 6.86 -2.08 -2.44
N GLY A 71 6.46 -0.97 -1.84
CA GLY A 71 7.07 0.33 -2.05
C GLY A 71 6.78 1.29 -0.91
N ARG A 72 7.74 2.17 -0.64
CA ARG A 72 7.53 3.27 0.31
C ARG A 72 6.73 4.35 -0.37
N THR A 73 5.82 4.97 0.35
CA THR A 73 5.13 6.19 -0.05
C THR A 73 5.61 7.35 0.81
N ASP A 74 5.72 8.53 0.21
CA ASP A 74 6.13 9.76 0.88
C ASP A 74 4.99 10.35 1.71
N SER A 75 5.29 11.41 2.47
CA SER A 75 4.31 12.14 3.26
C SER A 75 3.10 12.58 2.42
N GLY A 76 1.90 12.34 2.92
CA GLY A 76 0.64 12.71 2.29
C GLY A 76 0.23 11.85 1.09
N VAL A 77 1.01 10.84 0.70
CA VAL A 77 0.66 9.96 -0.43
C VAL A 77 -0.32 8.90 0.03
N HIS A 78 -1.40 8.74 -0.72
CA HIS A 78 -2.44 7.73 -0.51
C HIS A 78 -2.10 6.43 -1.22
N ALA A 79 -2.78 5.34 -0.87
CA ALA A 79 -2.73 4.10 -1.63
C ALA A 79 -4.10 3.44 -1.72
N LEU A 80 -4.41 2.87 -2.88
CA LEU A 80 -5.61 2.05 -3.10
C LEU A 80 -5.31 0.55 -2.95
N GLY A 81 -4.04 0.15 -3.01
CA GLY A 81 -3.65 -1.26 -2.99
C GLY A 81 -2.15 -1.44 -2.72
N GLN A 82 -1.64 -0.88 -1.62
CA GLN A 82 -0.28 -1.16 -1.18
C GLN A 82 -0.17 -2.61 -0.76
N VAL A 83 0.76 -3.35 -1.37
CA VAL A 83 1.07 -4.71 -0.96
C VAL A 83 2.08 -4.69 0.17
N ALA A 84 1.79 -5.42 1.23
CA ALA A 84 2.69 -5.61 2.36
C ALA A 84 2.74 -7.09 2.76
N SER A 85 3.80 -7.53 3.44
CA SER A 85 3.89 -8.88 3.98
C SER A 85 4.53 -8.88 5.36
N PHE A 86 4.16 -9.86 6.17
CA PHE A 86 4.74 -10.10 7.48
C PHE A 86 4.65 -11.60 7.85
N GLN A 87 5.56 -12.03 8.70
CA GLN A 87 5.57 -13.40 9.23
C GLN A 87 4.91 -13.46 10.60
N THR A 88 4.23 -14.57 10.91
CA THR A 88 3.50 -14.80 12.16
C THR A 88 3.41 -16.29 12.47
N GLU A 89 3.38 -16.64 13.74
CA GLU A 89 3.04 -17.98 14.24
C GLU A 89 1.54 -18.09 14.61
N SER A 90 0.77 -17.02 14.43
CA SER A 90 -0.64 -16.97 14.76
C SER A 90 -1.46 -18.01 14.00
N ALA A 91 -2.28 -18.77 14.70
CA ALA A 91 -3.19 -19.76 14.14
C ALA A 91 -4.51 -19.16 13.62
N ILE A 92 -4.67 -17.84 13.61
CA ILE A 92 -5.90 -17.17 13.12
C ILE A 92 -6.11 -17.55 11.65
N PRO A 93 -7.29 -18.05 11.27
CA PRO A 93 -7.61 -18.37 9.87
C PRO A 93 -7.47 -17.13 8.98
N ILE A 94 -6.96 -17.31 7.76
CA ILE A 94 -6.68 -16.19 6.85
C ILE A 94 -7.92 -15.33 6.57
N ASP A 95 -9.09 -15.95 6.40
CA ASP A 95 -10.36 -15.25 6.20
C ASP A 95 -10.75 -14.35 7.37
N GLY A 96 -10.26 -14.69 8.57
CA GLY A 96 -10.43 -13.90 9.78
C GLY A 96 -9.49 -12.69 9.88
N PHE A 97 -8.28 -12.78 9.31
CA PHE A 97 -7.26 -11.74 9.44
C PHE A 97 -7.74 -10.37 8.96
N ARG A 98 -8.28 -10.30 7.74
CA ARG A 98 -8.78 -9.04 7.15
C ARG A 98 -9.82 -8.36 8.05
N LYS A 99 -10.83 -9.10 8.48
CA LYS A 99 -11.90 -8.56 9.32
C LYS A 99 -11.39 -8.15 10.70
N ALA A 100 -10.49 -8.95 11.26
CA ALA A 100 -9.97 -8.72 12.61
C ALA A 100 -8.97 -7.55 12.64
N LEU A 101 -8.07 -7.44 11.65
CA LEU A 101 -7.15 -6.31 11.55
C LEU A 101 -7.89 -4.98 11.42
N ASN A 102 -8.95 -4.92 10.60
CA ASN A 102 -9.75 -3.72 10.41
C ASN A 102 -10.49 -3.23 11.65
N LYS A 103 -10.60 -4.05 12.71
CA LYS A 103 -11.12 -3.61 14.01
C LYS A 103 -10.10 -2.83 14.84
N PHE A 104 -8.83 -2.98 14.53
CA PHE A 104 -7.72 -2.38 15.27
C PHE A 104 -7.00 -1.28 14.51
N LEU A 105 -7.21 -1.20 13.21
CA LEU A 105 -6.70 -0.13 12.36
C LEU A 105 -7.49 1.17 12.60
N PRO A 106 -6.85 2.34 12.42
CA PRO A 106 -7.55 3.62 12.37
C PRO A 106 -8.41 3.71 11.10
N ASP A 107 -9.40 4.62 11.10
CA ASP A 107 -10.40 4.73 10.04
C ASP A 107 -9.83 5.11 8.68
N ASP A 108 -8.63 5.70 8.65
CA ASP A 108 -7.92 6.10 7.43
C ASP A 108 -7.01 5.00 6.85
N VAL A 109 -6.99 3.79 7.45
CA VAL A 109 -6.25 2.61 6.95
C VAL A 109 -7.14 1.38 6.95
N ILE A 110 -7.20 0.68 5.82
CA ILE A 110 -8.02 -0.54 5.68
C ILE A 110 -7.26 -1.66 4.97
N VAL A 111 -7.31 -2.87 5.52
CA VAL A 111 -6.89 -4.09 4.83
C VAL A 111 -8.04 -4.54 3.91
N ARG A 112 -7.82 -4.47 2.60
CA ARG A 112 -8.79 -4.86 1.57
C ARG A 112 -8.78 -6.37 1.36
N ASP A 113 -7.60 -6.97 1.44
CA ASP A 113 -7.40 -8.40 1.23
C ASP A 113 -6.24 -8.93 2.07
N ALA A 114 -6.31 -10.21 2.43
CA ALA A 114 -5.27 -10.94 3.15
C ALA A 114 -5.19 -12.37 2.62
N GLU A 115 -3.98 -12.82 2.32
CA GLU A 115 -3.73 -14.19 1.88
C GLU A 115 -2.45 -14.75 2.48
N GLU A 116 -2.39 -16.07 2.60
CA GLU A 116 -1.18 -16.78 2.98
C GLU A 116 -0.33 -17.03 1.74
N VAL A 117 0.95 -16.70 1.83
CA VAL A 117 1.92 -16.81 0.73
C VAL A 117 3.12 -17.65 1.15
N PRO A 118 3.92 -18.19 0.21
CA PRO A 118 5.14 -18.89 0.54
C PRO A 118 6.07 -18.11 1.46
N LEU A 119 6.82 -18.79 2.32
CA LEU A 119 7.70 -18.14 3.30
C LEU A 119 8.80 -17.27 2.69
N ASP A 120 9.22 -17.57 1.46
CA ASP A 120 10.20 -16.81 0.69
C ASP A 120 9.61 -15.59 -0.04
N PHE A 121 8.29 -15.43 -0.06
CA PHE A 121 7.67 -14.23 -0.60
C PHE A 121 8.10 -12.99 0.18
N HIS A 122 8.56 -11.96 -0.55
CA HIS A 122 9.00 -10.70 0.03
C HIS A 122 8.34 -9.54 -0.72
N ALA A 123 7.44 -8.80 -0.07
CA ALA A 123 6.63 -7.76 -0.72
C ALA A 123 7.45 -6.78 -1.58
N THR A 124 8.66 -6.41 -1.13
CA THR A 124 9.52 -5.47 -1.88
C THR A 124 10.16 -6.12 -3.11
N PHE A 125 10.70 -7.34 -2.97
CA PHE A 125 11.48 -7.98 -4.04
C PHE A 125 10.62 -8.77 -5.01
N SER A 126 9.46 -9.26 -4.55
CA SER A 126 8.48 -9.95 -5.40
C SER A 126 7.61 -8.99 -6.21
N ALA A 127 7.73 -7.67 -5.99
CA ALA A 127 6.99 -6.67 -6.75
C ALA A 127 7.53 -6.56 -8.18
N VAL A 128 6.71 -6.88 -9.17
CA VAL A 128 7.07 -6.84 -10.60
C VAL A 128 6.77 -5.50 -11.25
N GLN A 129 5.89 -4.72 -10.64
CA GLN A 129 5.53 -3.37 -11.10
C GLN A 129 4.81 -2.58 -10.02
N LYS A 130 4.79 -1.25 -10.22
CA LYS A 130 4.04 -0.29 -9.39
C LYS A 130 3.26 0.63 -10.31
N ARG A 131 2.03 0.98 -9.91
CA ARG A 131 1.18 1.94 -10.60
C ARG A 131 1.01 3.15 -9.70
N TYR A 132 1.26 4.33 -10.23
CA TYR A 132 0.94 5.61 -9.60
C TYR A 132 -0.11 6.35 -10.41
N ARG A 133 -0.99 7.06 -9.70
CA ARG A 133 -1.98 7.96 -10.28
C ARG A 133 -1.78 9.34 -9.67
N TYR A 134 -1.68 10.34 -10.53
CA TYR A 134 -1.67 11.74 -10.16
C TYR A 134 -2.92 12.39 -10.73
N VAL A 135 -3.66 13.15 -9.90
CA VAL A 135 -4.92 13.76 -10.30
C VAL A 135 -4.79 15.27 -10.27
N ILE A 136 -5.07 15.90 -11.39
CA ILE A 136 -5.11 17.36 -11.54
C ILE A 136 -6.58 17.77 -11.62
N HIS A 137 -7.00 18.70 -10.77
CA HIS A 137 -8.29 19.37 -10.87
C HIS A 137 -8.11 20.67 -11.68
N ASN A 138 -8.41 20.58 -12.98
CA ASN A 138 -8.18 21.63 -13.96
C ASN A 138 -9.43 22.47 -14.17
N CYS A 139 -9.66 23.43 -13.30
CA CYS A 139 -10.81 24.33 -13.32
C CYS A 139 -10.46 25.68 -12.68
N ARG A 140 -11.31 26.68 -12.90
CA ARG A 140 -11.08 28.05 -12.39
C ARG A 140 -11.06 28.11 -10.88
N THR A 141 -11.99 27.41 -10.20
CA THR A 141 -12.19 27.51 -8.75
C THR A 141 -11.92 26.18 -8.09
N HIS A 142 -11.00 26.16 -7.12
CA HIS A 142 -10.67 24.94 -6.39
C HIS A 142 -11.84 24.44 -5.54
N ASN A 143 -11.91 23.10 -5.37
CA ASN A 143 -12.83 22.48 -4.44
C ASN A 143 -12.09 22.16 -3.13
N PRO A 144 -12.47 22.81 -1.98
CA PRO A 144 -11.77 22.62 -0.72
C PRO A 144 -11.86 21.19 -0.16
N PHE A 145 -12.88 20.41 -0.55
CA PHE A 145 -13.00 19.01 -0.15
C PHE A 145 -11.99 18.09 -0.84
N LEU A 146 -11.43 18.51 -1.97
CA LEU A 146 -10.47 17.75 -2.74
C LEU A 146 -9.01 18.14 -2.47
N ARG A 147 -8.75 19.13 -1.61
CA ARG A 147 -7.43 19.75 -1.40
C ARG A 147 -6.29 18.76 -1.08
N ASN A 148 -6.60 17.63 -0.44
CA ASN A 148 -5.60 16.63 -0.07
C ASN A 148 -5.41 15.54 -1.15
N TYR A 149 -6.25 15.53 -2.18
CA TYR A 149 -6.35 14.42 -3.12
C TYR A 149 -6.00 14.79 -4.55
N VAL A 150 -6.07 16.08 -4.89
CA VAL A 150 -5.82 16.57 -6.24
C VAL A 150 -4.91 17.79 -6.21
N TRP A 151 -4.17 17.99 -7.27
CA TRP A 151 -3.50 19.26 -7.52
C TRP A 151 -4.44 20.18 -8.31
N HIS A 152 -4.83 21.31 -7.71
CA HIS A 152 -5.62 22.31 -8.41
C HIS A 152 -4.74 23.16 -9.32
N PHE A 153 -5.11 23.24 -10.59
CA PHE A 153 -4.45 24.06 -11.60
C PHE A 153 -5.50 24.79 -12.44
N HIS A 154 -5.45 26.14 -12.42
CA HIS A 154 -6.51 26.98 -12.95
C HIS A 154 -6.37 27.36 -14.42
N GLN A 155 -5.19 27.19 -15.02
CA GLN A 155 -4.97 27.46 -16.45
C GLN A 155 -5.38 26.22 -17.26
N ASP A 156 -5.83 26.46 -18.50
CA ASP A 156 -6.21 25.36 -19.37
C ASP A 156 -5.01 24.47 -19.69
N ILE A 157 -5.18 23.16 -19.61
CA ILE A 157 -4.19 22.15 -19.95
C ILE A 157 -4.70 21.39 -21.17
N ASP A 158 -3.87 21.27 -22.19
CA ASP A 158 -4.09 20.33 -23.29
C ASP A 158 -3.70 18.92 -22.85
N SER A 159 -4.69 18.11 -22.46
CA SER A 159 -4.47 16.75 -21.98
C SER A 159 -4.03 15.79 -23.10
N VAL A 160 -4.34 16.09 -24.38
CA VAL A 160 -3.91 15.29 -25.52
C VAL A 160 -2.42 15.50 -25.76
N ALA A 161 -2.00 16.75 -25.89
CA ALA A 161 -0.58 17.08 -26.03
C ALA A 161 0.26 16.58 -24.82
N MET A 162 -0.32 16.64 -23.60
CA MET A 162 0.31 16.08 -22.40
C MET A 162 0.45 14.54 -22.51
N HIS A 163 -0.57 13.84 -23.06
CA HIS A 163 -0.50 12.40 -23.27
C HIS A 163 0.57 12.03 -24.31
N GLU A 164 0.60 12.74 -25.45
CA GLU A 164 1.59 12.53 -26.50
C GLU A 164 3.01 12.71 -25.99
N ALA A 165 3.27 13.82 -25.28
CA ALA A 165 4.59 14.07 -24.67
C ALA A 165 4.97 13.01 -23.64
N ALA A 166 4.02 12.50 -22.85
CA ALA A 166 4.28 11.48 -21.84
C ALA A 166 4.69 10.13 -22.44
N GLN A 167 4.38 9.85 -23.74
CA GLN A 167 4.80 8.61 -24.39
C GLN A 167 6.32 8.51 -24.55
N GLU A 168 7.05 9.62 -24.58
CA GLU A 168 8.52 9.64 -24.59
C GLU A 168 9.15 9.03 -23.33
N LEU A 169 8.37 8.93 -22.23
CA LEU A 169 8.83 8.31 -21.00
C LEU A 169 8.73 6.78 -21.02
N VAL A 170 7.99 6.21 -21.99
CA VAL A 170 7.81 4.76 -22.08
C VAL A 170 9.10 4.08 -22.55
N GLY A 171 9.49 3.02 -21.86
CA GLY A 171 10.72 2.30 -22.16
C GLY A 171 11.72 2.35 -21.00
N LYS A 172 12.96 1.97 -21.30
CA LYS A 172 14.06 1.93 -20.33
C LYS A 172 14.92 3.18 -20.51
N HIS A 173 14.88 4.06 -19.52
CA HIS A 173 15.60 5.34 -19.56
C HIS A 173 16.34 5.59 -18.24
N ASP A 174 17.32 6.51 -18.29
CA ASP A 174 17.95 7.07 -17.11
C ASP A 174 17.12 8.29 -16.63
N PHE A 175 16.40 8.11 -15.53
CA PHE A 175 15.50 9.12 -14.96
C PHE A 175 16.17 10.00 -13.90
N ARG A 176 17.50 10.18 -13.91
CA ARG A 176 18.19 11.00 -12.91
C ARG A 176 17.71 12.46 -12.87
N SER A 177 17.25 13.01 -14.01
CA SER A 177 16.70 14.36 -14.07
C SER A 177 15.35 14.52 -13.36
N PHE A 178 14.67 13.40 -13.05
CA PHE A 178 13.42 13.32 -12.30
C PHE A 178 13.63 12.87 -10.85
N GLU A 179 14.88 12.71 -10.41
CA GLU A 179 15.21 12.28 -9.05
C GLU A 179 15.54 13.48 -8.19
N SER A 180 14.88 13.64 -7.05
CA SER A 180 15.27 14.63 -6.04
C SER A 180 16.59 14.23 -5.39
N HIS A 181 17.38 15.22 -4.97
CA HIS A 181 18.73 15.06 -4.39
C HIS A 181 18.81 13.93 -3.34
N TRP A 182 19.81 13.14 -3.45
CA TRP A 182 20.25 11.93 -2.74
C TRP A 182 19.89 10.64 -3.47
N PRO A 183 20.80 10.13 -4.30
CA PRO A 183 20.62 8.83 -4.93
C PRO A 183 20.67 7.75 -3.86
N ASN A 184 19.51 7.27 -3.43
CA ASN A 184 19.40 6.14 -2.50
C ASN A 184 19.62 4.79 -3.18
N LYS A 185 19.94 4.78 -4.47
CA LYS A 185 20.09 3.57 -5.28
C LYS A 185 21.32 3.66 -6.17
N SER A 186 21.88 2.51 -6.48
CA SER A 186 23.07 2.37 -7.36
C SER A 186 22.80 2.76 -8.81
N SER A 187 21.54 2.93 -9.22
CA SER A 187 21.16 3.26 -10.60
C SER A 187 19.86 4.05 -10.66
N SER A 188 19.83 5.11 -11.47
CA SER A 188 18.63 5.90 -11.79
C SER A 188 17.87 5.37 -13.02
N VAL A 189 18.31 4.25 -13.60
CA VAL A 189 17.63 3.61 -14.73
C VAL A 189 16.38 2.89 -14.25
N ARG A 190 15.24 3.17 -14.92
CA ARG A 190 13.94 2.52 -14.68
C ARG A 190 13.30 2.16 -16.01
N THR A 191 12.39 1.18 -15.96
CA THR A 191 11.59 0.78 -17.11
C THR A 191 10.15 1.20 -16.86
N VAL A 192 9.71 2.22 -17.57
CA VAL A 192 8.31 2.64 -17.61
C VAL A 192 7.59 1.76 -18.64
N LYS A 193 6.57 1.04 -18.19
CA LYS A 193 5.82 0.10 -19.02
C LYS A 193 4.64 0.76 -19.72
N GLU A 194 4.02 1.74 -19.05
CA GLU A 194 2.82 2.41 -19.51
C GLU A 194 2.73 3.80 -18.90
N VAL A 195 2.31 4.78 -19.70
CA VAL A 195 1.88 6.10 -19.23
C VAL A 195 0.58 6.46 -19.95
N THR A 196 -0.42 6.89 -19.19
CA THR A 196 -1.66 7.41 -19.74
C THR A 196 -2.01 8.75 -19.13
N VAL A 197 -2.48 9.69 -19.95
CA VAL A 197 -3.08 10.94 -19.50
C VAL A 197 -4.47 11.01 -20.08
N ARG A 198 -5.48 11.20 -19.26
CA ARG A 198 -6.89 11.25 -19.69
C ARG A 198 -7.63 12.34 -18.95
N ARG A 199 -8.47 13.08 -19.68
CA ARG A 199 -9.42 14.03 -19.09
C ARG A 199 -10.71 13.31 -18.68
N GLN A 200 -11.27 13.66 -17.52
CA GLN A 200 -12.41 12.99 -16.91
C GLN A 200 -13.43 14.00 -16.37
N ASN A 201 -14.72 13.69 -16.51
CA ASN A 201 -15.81 14.55 -16.02
C ASN A 201 -16.00 14.51 -14.51
N PHE A 202 -15.45 13.52 -13.82
CA PHE A 202 -15.62 13.34 -12.38
C PHE A 202 -14.31 12.84 -11.75
N CYS A 203 -14.20 13.01 -10.46
CA CYS A 203 -13.06 12.49 -9.69
C CYS A 203 -13.43 11.19 -9.00
N PRO A 204 -13.26 10.03 -9.63
CA PRO A 204 -13.43 8.76 -8.96
C PRO A 204 -12.12 8.42 -8.24
N LEU A 205 -11.75 9.21 -7.23
CA LEU A 205 -10.52 9.00 -6.44
C LEU A 205 -10.40 7.57 -5.92
N TRP A 206 -11.53 6.90 -5.79
CA TRP A 206 -11.66 5.63 -5.08
C TRP A 206 -12.26 4.49 -5.90
N LEU A 207 -12.75 4.79 -7.08
CA LEU A 207 -13.25 3.76 -7.99
C LEU A 207 -12.06 3.27 -8.83
N GLY A 208 -11.79 1.99 -8.78
CA GLY A 208 -10.89 1.33 -9.72
C GLY A 208 -11.34 1.57 -11.16
N ASP A 209 -10.70 0.93 -12.13
CA ASP A 209 -10.97 1.05 -13.59
C ASP A 209 -12.42 0.75 -14.03
N ALA A 210 -13.39 0.78 -13.12
CA ALA A 210 -14.81 0.58 -13.42
C ALA A 210 -15.32 1.71 -14.32
N GLY A 211 -14.98 1.53 -15.58
CA GLY A 211 -15.31 2.20 -16.77
C GLY A 211 -16.70 2.80 -16.88
N GLN A 212 -16.79 4.10 -16.86
CA GLN A 212 -17.58 4.82 -17.85
C GLN A 212 -16.61 5.80 -18.50
N GLN A 213 -16.16 5.48 -19.70
CA GLN A 213 -15.44 6.45 -20.51
C GLN A 213 -16.41 7.58 -20.81
N PRO A 214 -16.02 8.85 -20.61
CA PRO A 214 -16.82 9.96 -21.08
C PRO A 214 -16.99 9.83 -22.58
N SER A 215 -18.16 10.23 -23.07
CA SER A 215 -18.47 10.26 -24.50
C SER A 215 -17.61 11.25 -25.30
N ASP A 216 -16.84 12.07 -24.60
CA ASP A 216 -15.87 13.02 -25.14
C ASP A 216 -14.56 12.88 -24.34
N GLU A 217 -13.50 12.42 -25.01
CA GLU A 217 -12.17 12.19 -24.43
C GLU A 217 -11.52 13.48 -23.88
N ASN A 218 -12.03 14.66 -24.29
CA ASN A 218 -11.53 15.97 -23.86
C ASN A 218 -12.46 16.71 -22.90
N ALA A 219 -13.60 16.13 -22.50
CA ALA A 219 -14.51 16.77 -21.58
C ALA A 219 -14.17 16.46 -20.12
N GLY A 220 -14.29 17.48 -19.23
CA GLY A 220 -14.19 17.32 -17.80
C GLY A 220 -13.15 18.19 -17.12
N GLU A 221 -13.26 18.27 -15.81
CA GLU A 221 -12.42 19.12 -14.93
C GLU A 221 -11.23 18.36 -14.32
N PHE A 222 -11.14 17.03 -14.50
CA PHE A 222 -10.08 16.23 -13.90
C PHE A 222 -9.18 15.65 -14.98
N ILE A 223 -7.87 15.74 -14.78
CA ILE A 223 -6.88 15.08 -15.61
C ILE A 223 -6.18 14.04 -14.75
N TRP A 224 -6.20 12.80 -15.21
CA TRP A 224 -5.51 11.67 -14.59
C TRP A 224 -4.24 11.36 -15.37
N LEU A 225 -3.13 11.40 -14.68
CA LEU A 225 -1.88 10.82 -15.15
C LEU A 225 -1.66 9.52 -14.40
N GLU A 226 -1.60 8.41 -15.13
CA GLU A 226 -1.23 7.11 -14.59
C GLU A 226 0.09 6.65 -15.21
N ILE A 227 0.96 6.11 -14.37
CA ILE A 227 2.26 5.60 -14.80
C ILE A 227 2.52 4.24 -14.14
N VAL A 228 2.97 3.27 -14.95
CA VAL A 228 3.34 1.92 -14.51
C VAL A 228 4.81 1.69 -14.83
N ALA A 229 5.58 1.31 -13.82
CA ALA A 229 7.02 1.03 -13.98
C ALA A 229 7.46 -0.14 -13.09
N ASP A 230 8.66 -0.68 -13.34
CA ASP A 230 9.33 -1.66 -12.48
C ASP A 230 9.71 -1.08 -11.12
N GLY A 231 9.87 0.24 -11.04
CA GLY A 231 10.15 1.00 -9.83
C GLY A 231 10.20 2.48 -10.11
N PHE A 232 10.19 3.28 -9.05
CA PHE A 232 10.29 4.74 -9.13
C PHE A 232 11.44 5.24 -8.27
N LEU A 233 12.05 6.33 -8.68
CA LEU A 233 13.00 7.11 -7.90
C LEU A 233 12.23 8.02 -6.92
N TYR A 234 12.95 8.57 -5.97
CA TYR A 234 12.37 9.51 -5.01
C TYR A 234 11.85 10.75 -5.75
N ASN A 235 10.58 11.09 -5.53
CA ASN A 235 9.81 12.15 -6.18
C ASN A 235 9.65 12.04 -7.72
N MET A 236 10.09 10.98 -8.37
CA MET A 236 10.09 10.83 -9.84
C MET A 236 8.72 11.10 -10.49
N VAL A 237 7.61 10.77 -9.84
CA VAL A 237 6.25 11.01 -10.39
C VAL A 237 5.77 12.44 -10.13
N ARG A 238 6.40 13.17 -9.19
CA ARG A 238 6.05 14.57 -8.86
C ARG A 238 6.90 15.59 -9.61
N ALA A 239 8.10 15.21 -10.04
CA ALA A 239 9.01 16.03 -10.81
C ALA A 239 8.52 16.21 -12.24
#